data_02f58a6af77d2cc42967c5cf550b38c4
#
_entry.id   02f58a6af77d2cc42967c5cf550b38c4
#
_cell.length_a   1.000
_cell.length_b   1.000
_cell.length_c   1.000
_cell.angle_alpha   90.00
_cell.angle_beta   90.00
_cell.angle_gamma   90.00
#
_symmetry.space_group_name_H-M   'P 1'
#
loop_
_entity.id
_entity.type
_entity.pdbx_description
1 polymer ?
#
loop_
_entity_poly.entity_id
_entity_poly.type
_entity_poly.pdbx_seq_one_letter_code
_entity_poly.pdbx_strand_id
1 'polypeptide(L)' 'MDNQFRYQLGDLVEFKKTERMTEEYIDLVTLTGIVIEQRWVFTADNKFKVRTPDKDYWIREDHLTLLSSGTK' A
#
# COMPACT_ATOMS: atom_id res chain seq x y z
N MET A 1 -10.83 -17.67 13.14
CA MET A 1 -11.04 -17.34 11.73
C MET A 1 -9.90 -16.49 11.23
N ASP A 2 -9.29 -16.91 10.18
CA ASP A 2 -8.15 -16.20 9.65
C ASP A 2 -8.59 -14.94 8.94
N ASN A 3 -7.78 -13.91 9.09
CA ASN A 3 -7.97 -12.68 8.40
C ASN A 3 -7.42 -12.82 6.99
N GLN A 4 -8.23 -12.51 5.99
CA GLN A 4 -7.79 -12.61 4.61
C GLN A 4 -6.86 -11.47 4.21
N PHE A 5 -6.82 -10.43 5.00
CA PHE A 5 -6.03 -9.25 4.68
C PHE A 5 -4.87 -9.12 5.64
N ARG A 6 -3.70 -8.82 5.08
CA ARG A 6 -2.51 -8.62 5.88
C ARG A 6 -2.55 -7.32 6.66
N TYR A 7 -3.25 -6.32 6.11
CA TYR A 7 -3.31 -5.00 6.70
C TYR A 7 -4.74 -4.66 7.03
N GLN A 8 -4.92 -3.77 8.01
CA GLN A 8 -6.23 -3.36 8.49
C GLN A 8 -6.47 -1.91 8.13
N LEU A 9 -7.73 -1.51 8.08
CA LEU A 9 -8.06 -0.11 7.89
C LEU A 9 -7.46 0.70 9.04
N GLY A 10 -6.84 1.82 8.71
CA GLY A 10 -6.20 2.67 9.70
C GLY A 10 -4.73 2.40 9.89
N ASP A 11 -4.21 1.32 9.32
CA ASP A 11 -2.78 1.03 9.42
C ASP A 11 -1.98 2.08 8.66
N LEU A 12 -0.84 2.44 9.25
CA LEU A 12 0.12 3.32 8.59
C LEU A 12 1.11 2.45 7.83
N VAL A 13 1.20 2.67 6.54
CA VAL A 13 2.03 1.83 5.68
C VAL A 13 2.89 2.70 4.78
N GLU A 14 3.91 2.09 4.21
CA GLU A 14 4.72 2.78 3.21
C GLU A 14 4.85 1.89 1.98
N PHE A 15 5.10 2.52 0.85
CA PHE A 15 5.30 1.81 -0.40
C PHE A 15 6.16 2.68 -1.31
N LYS A 16 6.74 2.05 -2.32
CA LYS A 16 7.59 2.77 -3.25
C LYS A 16 6.85 3.00 -4.55
N LYS A 17 7.06 4.17 -5.11
CA LYS A 17 6.42 4.57 -6.36
C LYS A 17 7.50 5.04 -7.30
N THR A 18 7.37 4.67 -8.57
CA THR A 18 8.29 5.16 -9.60
C THR A 18 8.01 6.63 -9.85
N GLU A 19 9.00 7.45 -9.58
CA GLU A 19 8.90 8.88 -9.82
C GLU A 19 9.32 9.19 -11.24
N ARG A 20 10.41 8.57 -11.68
CA ARG A 20 10.98 8.81 -12.99
C ARG A 20 11.64 7.53 -13.46
N MET A 21 11.47 7.25 -14.73
CA MET A 21 12.11 6.07 -15.32
C MET A 21 12.74 6.48 -16.64
N THR A 22 14.00 6.13 -16.80
CA THR A 22 14.72 6.34 -18.06
C THR A 22 15.31 5.00 -18.46
N GLU A 23 15.99 4.98 -19.60
CA GLU A 23 16.65 3.75 -20.03
C GLU A 23 17.81 3.38 -19.12
N GLU A 24 18.31 4.32 -18.34
CA GLU A 24 19.50 4.11 -17.54
C GLU A 24 19.19 3.91 -16.08
N TYR A 25 18.08 4.42 -15.59
CA TYR A 25 17.79 4.28 -14.17
C TYR A 25 16.33 4.51 -13.90
N ILE A 26 15.94 4.10 -12.69
CA ILE A 26 14.59 4.29 -12.19
C ILE A 26 14.71 5.03 -10.86
N ASP A 27 14.01 6.15 -10.75
CA ASP A 27 13.91 6.87 -9.49
C ASP A 27 12.68 6.41 -8.76
N LEU A 28 12.87 5.97 -7.53
CA LEU A 28 11.77 5.56 -6.68
C LEU A 28 11.65 6.52 -5.52
N VAL A 29 10.42 6.80 -5.15
CA VAL A 29 10.17 7.60 -3.95
C VAL A 29 9.36 6.72 -3.00
N THR A 30 9.58 6.92 -1.71
CA THR A 30 8.84 6.21 -0.69
C THR A 30 7.69 7.09 -0.23
N LEU A 31 6.50 6.56 -0.30
CA LEU A 31 5.31 7.26 0.14
C LEU A 31 4.74 6.57 1.37
N THR A 32 4.15 7.36 2.25
CA THR A 32 3.56 6.88 3.48
C THR A 32 2.10 7.29 3.49
N GLY A 33 1.26 6.40 3.94
CA GLY A 33 -0.15 6.71 3.98
C GLY A 33 -0.92 5.78 4.89
N ILE A 34 -2.22 6.01 4.94
CA ILE A 34 -3.14 5.26 5.80
C ILE A 34 -4.01 4.38 4.92
N VAL A 35 -4.16 3.13 5.34
CA VAL A 35 -5.04 2.20 4.64
C VAL A 35 -6.49 2.62 4.91
N ILE A 36 -7.21 2.95 3.86
CA ILE A 36 -8.59 3.41 3.99
C ILE A 36 -9.59 2.47 3.37
N GLU A 37 -9.13 1.51 2.58
CA GLU A 37 -10.04 0.57 1.92
C GLU A 37 -9.25 -0.67 1.58
N GLN A 38 -9.93 -1.80 1.51
CA GLN A 38 -9.28 -3.04 1.13
C GLN A 38 -10.19 -3.79 0.18
N ARG A 39 -9.58 -4.51 -0.76
CA ARG A 39 -10.31 -5.26 -1.76
C ARG A 39 -9.65 -6.61 -1.95
N TRP A 40 -10.45 -7.63 -1.86
CA TRP A 40 -10.00 -8.99 -2.11
C TRP A 40 -10.19 -9.29 -3.59
N VAL A 41 -9.14 -9.77 -4.24
CA VAL A 41 -9.20 -10.13 -5.64
C VAL A 41 -8.99 -11.63 -5.74
N PHE A 42 -9.99 -12.32 -6.23
CA PHE A 42 -10.03 -13.78 -6.21
C PHE A 42 -8.81 -14.42 -6.86
N THR A 43 -8.37 -13.86 -7.99
CA THR A 43 -7.29 -14.47 -8.75
C THR A 43 -5.97 -13.73 -8.61
N ALA A 44 -5.88 -12.81 -7.69
CA ALA A 44 -4.68 -12.00 -7.53
C ALA A 44 -4.50 -11.64 -6.07
N ASP A 45 -3.45 -10.91 -5.80
CA ASP A 45 -3.18 -10.47 -4.46
C ASP A 45 -4.21 -9.46 -3.99
N ASN A 46 -4.39 -9.42 -2.69
CA ASN A 46 -5.24 -8.40 -2.09
C ASN A 46 -4.68 -7.02 -2.38
N LYS A 47 -5.56 -6.06 -2.51
CA LYS A 47 -5.17 -4.68 -2.77
C LYS A 47 -5.71 -3.79 -1.67
N PHE A 48 -4.97 -2.74 -1.40
CA PHE A 48 -5.32 -1.78 -0.36
C PHE A 48 -5.27 -0.40 -0.94
N LYS A 49 -6.27 0.39 -0.58
CA LYS A 49 -6.28 1.79 -0.96
C LYS A 49 -5.61 2.56 0.15
N VAL A 50 -4.56 3.28 -0.20
CA VAL A 50 -3.74 3.99 0.76
C VAL A 50 -3.87 5.48 0.49
N ARG A 51 -4.26 6.23 1.50
CA ARG A 51 -4.38 7.68 1.38
C ARG A 51 -3.10 8.35 1.79
N THR A 52 -2.52 9.09 0.88
CA THR A 52 -1.34 9.89 1.13
C THR A 52 -1.74 11.36 1.12
N PRO A 53 -0.85 12.28 1.53
CA PRO A 53 -1.18 13.69 1.44
C PRO A 53 -1.49 14.15 0.01
N ASP A 54 -1.00 13.42 -0.97
CA ASP A 54 -1.14 13.78 -2.37
C ASP A 54 -2.45 13.24 -2.95
N LYS A 55 -2.65 11.94 -2.85
CA LYS A 55 -3.84 11.31 -3.39
C LYS A 55 -3.93 9.89 -2.88
N ASP A 56 -4.97 9.17 -3.30
CA ASP A 56 -5.17 7.79 -2.94
C ASP A 56 -4.54 6.88 -3.99
N TYR A 57 -3.96 5.77 -3.53
CA TYR A 57 -3.34 4.79 -4.40
C TYR A 57 -3.87 3.41 -4.08
N TRP A 58 -4.07 2.58 -5.10
CA TRP A 58 -4.36 1.17 -4.93
C TRP A 58 -3.05 0.41 -5.05
N ILE A 59 -2.66 -0.26 -3.99
CA ILE A 59 -1.35 -0.94 -3.90
C ILE A 59 -1.58 -2.38 -3.50
N ARG A 60 -0.87 -3.29 -4.15
CA ARG A 60 -0.92 -4.71 -3.79
C ARG A 60 -0.26 -4.91 -2.44
N GLU A 61 -0.75 -5.91 -1.70
CA GLU A 61 -0.28 -6.09 -0.32
C GLU A 61 1.20 -6.43 -0.24
N ASP A 62 1.75 -7.08 -1.27
CA ASP A 62 3.16 -7.44 -1.22
C ASP A 62 4.08 -6.25 -1.49
N HIS A 63 3.52 -5.11 -1.83
CA HIS A 63 4.32 -3.90 -2.05
C HIS A 63 4.21 -2.93 -0.88
N LEU A 64 3.54 -3.34 0.18
CA LEU A 64 3.35 -2.48 1.35
C LEU A 64 4.22 -2.94 2.50
N THR A 65 4.64 -2.00 3.32
CA THR A 65 5.34 -2.29 4.55
C THR A 65 4.58 -1.61 5.69
N LEU A 66 4.28 -2.37 6.73
CA LEU A 66 3.56 -1.82 7.88
C LEU A 66 4.51 -0.99 8.71
N LEU A 67 4.11 0.23 9.00
CA LEU A 67 4.87 1.12 9.87
C LEU A 67 4.27 1.17 11.26
N SER A 68 2.95 1.19 11.34
CA SER A 68 2.28 1.26 12.62
C SER A 68 0.86 0.75 12.45
N SER A 69 0.43 -0.07 13.38
CA SER A 69 -0.93 -0.60 13.36
C SER A 69 -1.90 0.48 13.80
N GLY A 70 -2.99 0.61 13.05
CA GLY A 70 -4.05 1.56 13.40
C GLY A 70 -5.04 1.01 14.39
N THR A 71 -4.92 -0.27 14.73
CA THR A 71 -5.82 -0.89 15.68
C THR A 71 -5.09 -1.18 16.98
N LYS A 72 -5.84 -1.21 18.03
CA LYS A 72 -5.29 -1.49 19.35
C LYS A 72 -5.70 -2.87 19.81
#